data_61ebaddf9947218db6b52f2525941c7f
#
_entry.id   61ebaddf9947218db6b52f2525941c7f
#
_cell.length_a   1.000
_cell.length_b   1.000
_cell.length_c   1.000
_cell.angle_alpha   90.00
_cell.angle_beta   90.00
_cell.angle_gamma   90.00
#
_symmetry.space_group_name_H-M   'P 1'
#
loop_
_entity.id
_entity.type
_entity.pdbx_description
1 polymer ?
#
loop_
_entity_poly.entity_id
_entity_poly.type
_entity_poly.pdbx_seq_one_letter_code
_entity_poly.pdbx_strand_id
1 'polypeptide(L)'
;MKSFRKELWFEIPSRRGFVNITPQVQECLRESGIKEGLCLVNAMHITASVFINDDESGLHHDYEAWLEKLAPHEPVSSYWHNRTGEDNADAHMKRQVMGREVVVAVTEGRLDFGPWEQIFYGEFDGRRRKRVLVKLVGE
;
A
#
# COMPACT_ATOMS: atom_id res chain seq x y z
N MET A 1 -26.83 -3.46 7.20
CA MET A 1 -25.43 -3.18 6.83
C MET A 1 -24.50 -4.00 7.67
N LYS A 2 -23.50 -4.60 7.03
CA LYS A 2 -22.43 -5.35 7.69
C LYS A 2 -21.15 -4.53 7.71
N SER A 3 -20.28 -4.80 8.67
CA SER A 3 -18.93 -4.26 8.64
C SER A 3 -17.94 -5.36 9.03
N PHE A 4 -16.76 -5.29 8.44
CA PHE A 4 -15.68 -6.25 8.67
C PHE A 4 -14.37 -5.47 8.77
N ARG A 5 -13.50 -5.90 9.67
CA ARG A 5 -12.21 -5.26 9.88
C ARG A 5 -11.14 -6.31 10.08
N LYS A 6 -10.03 -6.19 9.36
CA LYS A 6 -8.87 -7.07 9.55
C LYS A 6 -7.58 -6.29 9.34
N GLU A 7 -6.55 -6.67 10.08
CA GLU A 7 -5.20 -6.14 9.90
C GLU A 7 -4.34 -7.18 9.20
N LEU A 8 -3.65 -6.76 8.15
CA LEU A 8 -2.62 -7.56 7.49
C LEU A 8 -1.26 -7.00 7.92
N TRP A 9 -0.33 -7.88 8.26
CA TRP A 9 0.98 -7.48 8.74
C TRP A 9 2.05 -7.85 7.73
N PHE A 10 2.96 -6.91 7.47
CA PHE A 10 4.06 -7.10 6.53
C PHE A 10 5.37 -6.68 7.17
N GLU A 11 6.42 -7.44 6.89
CA GLU A 11 7.78 -7.08 7.26
C GLU A 11 8.66 -7.31 6.03
N ILE A 12 9.07 -6.22 5.39
CA ILE A 12 9.88 -6.27 4.18
C ILE A 12 11.34 -6.17 4.61
N PRO A 13 12.18 -7.15 4.25
CA PRO A 13 13.56 -7.20 4.73
C PRO A 13 14.47 -6.13 4.12
N SER A 14 14.13 -5.64 2.94
CA SER A 14 14.86 -4.55 2.28
C SER A 14 14.23 -3.20 2.61
N ARG A 15 14.95 -2.10 2.31
CA ARG A 15 14.44 -0.76 2.57
C ARG A 15 13.17 -0.49 1.77
N ARG A 16 13.10 -0.94 0.53
CA ARG A 16 11.96 -0.69 -0.35
C ARG A 16 11.50 -1.97 -1.03
N GLY A 17 10.22 -2.02 -1.34
CA GLY A 17 9.65 -3.11 -2.10
C GLY A 17 8.17 -2.93 -2.36
N PHE A 18 7.67 -3.63 -3.37
CA PHE A 18 6.26 -3.67 -3.71
C PHE A 18 5.75 -5.11 -3.57
N VAL A 19 4.62 -5.29 -2.91
CA VAL A 19 4.00 -6.60 -2.70
C VAL A 19 2.57 -6.55 -3.22
N ASN A 20 2.22 -7.45 -4.13
CA ASN A 20 0.83 -7.62 -4.56
C ASN A 20 0.04 -8.27 -3.42
N ILE A 21 -0.90 -7.52 -2.84
CA ILE A 21 -1.72 -7.99 -1.72
C ILE A 21 -3.16 -8.28 -2.12
N THR A 22 -3.45 -8.29 -3.42
CA THR A 22 -4.78 -8.59 -3.93
C THR A 22 -5.34 -9.90 -3.38
N PRO A 23 -4.57 -11.01 -3.33
CA PRO A 23 -5.09 -12.27 -2.76
C PRO A 23 -5.54 -12.15 -1.31
N GLN A 24 -4.78 -11.42 -0.48
CA GLN A 24 -5.12 -11.23 0.93
C GLN A 24 -6.38 -10.39 1.08
N VAL A 25 -6.55 -9.36 0.24
CA VAL A 25 -7.76 -8.52 0.27
C VAL A 25 -8.98 -9.32 -0.21
N GLN A 26 -8.83 -10.13 -1.26
CA GLN A 26 -9.90 -11.02 -1.73
C GLN A 26 -10.34 -11.98 -0.63
N GLU A 27 -9.41 -12.51 0.14
CA GLU A 27 -9.72 -13.39 1.28
C GLU A 27 -10.49 -12.64 2.36
N CYS A 28 -10.12 -11.39 2.66
CA CYS A 28 -10.88 -10.55 3.60
C CYS A 28 -12.32 -10.36 3.12
N LEU A 29 -12.51 -10.10 1.84
CA LEU A 29 -13.84 -9.97 1.25
C LEU A 29 -14.64 -11.26 1.42
N ARG A 30 -14.03 -12.40 1.13
CA ARG A 30 -14.67 -13.72 1.29
C ARG A 30 -15.09 -13.94 2.74
N GLU A 31 -14.21 -13.69 3.69
CA GLU A 31 -14.51 -13.82 5.12
C GLU A 31 -15.66 -12.91 5.56
N SER A 32 -15.74 -11.71 5.00
CA SER A 32 -16.77 -10.73 5.37
C SER A 32 -18.17 -11.15 4.96
N GLY A 33 -18.30 -11.93 3.91
CA GLY A 33 -19.60 -12.31 3.34
C GLY A 33 -20.33 -11.16 2.64
N ILE A 34 -19.70 -10.00 2.50
CA ILE A 34 -20.30 -8.83 1.85
C ILE A 34 -20.34 -9.05 0.33
N LYS A 35 -21.48 -8.76 -0.28
CA LYS A 35 -21.71 -8.91 -1.72
C LYS A 35 -21.78 -7.58 -2.45
N GLU A 36 -22.25 -6.54 -1.78
CA GLU A 36 -22.37 -5.20 -2.33
C GLU A 36 -21.87 -4.19 -1.29
N GLY A 37 -20.91 -3.36 -1.67
CA GLY A 37 -20.37 -2.39 -0.73
C GLY A 37 -19.05 -1.79 -1.17
N LEU A 38 -18.25 -1.41 -0.19
CA LEU A 38 -16.96 -0.78 -0.39
C LEU A 38 -15.88 -1.51 0.45
N CYS A 39 -14.70 -1.62 -0.13
CA CYS A 39 -13.52 -2.18 0.53
C CYS A 39 -12.43 -1.11 0.61
N LEU A 40 -12.13 -0.66 1.83
CA LEU A 40 -11.01 0.23 2.10
C LEU A 40 -9.78 -0.60 2.41
N VAL A 41 -8.65 -0.29 1.78
CA VAL A 41 -7.36 -0.90 2.06
C VAL A 41 -6.37 0.22 2.36
N ASN A 42 -5.85 0.27 3.57
CA ASN A 42 -5.21 1.44 4.13
C ASN A 42 -3.86 1.10 4.79
N ALA A 43 -2.78 1.71 4.30
CA ALA A 43 -1.47 1.61 4.95
C ALA A 43 -1.49 2.41 6.25
N MET A 44 -1.20 1.74 7.37
CA MET A 44 -1.27 2.32 8.71
C MET A 44 0.10 2.76 9.22
N HIS A 45 0.99 3.13 8.30
CA HIS A 45 2.32 3.63 8.65
C HIS A 45 2.71 4.76 7.70
N ILE A 46 3.32 5.79 8.24
CA ILE A 46 3.63 7.03 7.51
C ILE A 46 4.74 6.88 6.47
N THR A 47 5.39 5.73 6.40
CA THR A 47 6.43 5.43 5.41
C THR A 47 6.06 4.25 4.49
N ALA A 48 4.79 3.86 4.50
CA ALA A 48 4.26 2.80 3.64
C ALA A 48 3.04 3.30 2.88
N SER A 49 2.66 2.58 1.84
CA SER A 49 1.61 2.99 0.91
C SER A 49 0.75 1.80 0.51
N VAL A 50 -0.49 2.07 0.11
CA VAL A 50 -1.32 1.14 -0.65
C VAL A 50 -1.75 1.84 -1.93
N PHE A 51 -1.56 1.19 -3.07
CA PHE A 51 -1.93 1.75 -4.36
C PHE A 51 -2.41 0.64 -5.30
N ILE A 52 -3.06 1.03 -6.39
CA ILE A 52 -3.59 0.11 -7.40
C ILE A 52 -2.97 0.42 -8.74
N ASN A 53 -2.39 -0.58 -9.38
CA ASN A 53 -1.94 -0.52 -10.76
C ASN A 53 -1.64 -1.94 -11.26
N ASP A 54 -1.02 -2.03 -12.43
CA ASP A 54 -0.67 -3.29 -13.06
C ASP A 54 0.48 -4.00 -12.32
N ASP A 55 0.42 -5.32 -12.26
CA ASP A 55 1.50 -6.15 -11.72
C ASP A 55 2.42 -6.58 -12.86
N GLU A 56 3.35 -5.68 -13.22
CA GLU A 56 4.29 -5.92 -14.31
C GLU A 56 5.69 -5.44 -13.88
N SER A 57 6.69 -6.28 -14.04
CA SER A 57 8.03 -6.05 -13.48
C SER A 57 8.71 -4.78 -14.03
N GLY A 58 8.52 -4.49 -15.31
CA GLY A 58 9.08 -3.28 -15.92
C GLY A 58 8.48 -2.02 -15.34
N LEU A 59 7.17 -2.04 -15.08
CA LEU A 59 6.48 -0.91 -14.44
C LEU A 59 6.98 -0.71 -13.00
N HIS A 60 7.18 -1.80 -12.26
CA HIS A 60 7.71 -1.71 -10.89
C HIS A 60 9.12 -1.12 -10.88
N HIS A 61 9.95 -1.52 -11.83
CA HIS A 61 11.27 -0.94 -12.01
C HIS A 61 11.18 0.56 -12.30
N ASP A 62 10.26 0.96 -13.16
CA ASP A 62 10.06 2.37 -13.51
C ASP A 62 9.56 3.19 -12.33
N TYR A 63 8.66 2.65 -11.51
CA TYR A 63 8.23 3.30 -10.27
C TYR A 63 9.42 3.54 -9.35
N GLU A 64 10.27 2.55 -9.16
CA GLU A 64 11.44 2.67 -8.30
C GLU A 64 12.37 3.78 -8.78
N ALA A 65 12.68 3.81 -10.07
CA ALA A 65 13.51 4.84 -10.66
C ALA A 65 12.89 6.24 -10.55
N TRP A 66 11.60 6.32 -10.80
CA TRP A 66 10.85 7.59 -10.72
C TRP A 66 10.81 8.14 -9.30
N LEU A 67 10.53 7.28 -8.32
CA LEU A 67 10.47 7.68 -6.92
C LEU A 67 11.84 8.14 -6.42
N GLU A 68 12.92 7.48 -6.84
CA GLU A 68 14.28 7.90 -6.49
C GLU A 68 14.66 9.25 -7.12
N LYS A 69 14.11 9.57 -8.29
CA LYS A 69 14.27 10.90 -8.89
C LYS A 69 13.53 11.97 -8.11
N LEU A 70 12.30 11.69 -7.69
CA LEU A 70 11.47 12.65 -6.97
C LEU A 70 11.98 12.91 -5.55
N ALA A 71 12.37 11.84 -4.87
CA ALA A 71 12.80 11.89 -3.48
C ALA A 71 13.96 10.91 -3.28
N PRO A 72 15.17 11.27 -3.69
CA PRO A 72 16.32 10.36 -3.55
C PRO A 72 16.64 10.09 -2.09
N HIS A 73 16.97 8.85 -1.77
CA HIS A 73 17.37 8.48 -0.42
C HIS A 73 18.68 9.17 -0.03
N GLU A 74 19.63 9.20 -0.95
CA GLU A 74 20.94 9.81 -0.73
C GLU A 74 21.06 11.17 -1.47
N PRO A 75 21.75 12.14 -0.90
CA PRO A 75 22.39 12.10 0.42
C PRO A 75 21.36 12.33 1.53
N VAL A 76 21.45 11.52 2.57
CA VAL A 76 20.53 11.57 3.74
C VAL A 76 20.52 12.96 4.37
N SER A 77 21.68 13.64 4.37
CA SER A 77 21.84 14.96 4.98
C SER A 77 21.12 16.09 4.22
N SER A 78 20.63 15.84 3.03
CA SER A 78 19.93 16.87 2.24
C SER A 78 18.54 17.19 2.79
N TYR A 79 18.00 16.35 3.68
CA TYR A 79 16.65 16.52 4.22
C TYR A 79 16.66 17.07 5.63
N TRP A 80 15.83 18.06 5.88
CA TRP A 80 15.68 18.63 7.21
C TRP A 80 15.12 17.64 8.21
N HIS A 81 14.19 16.81 7.80
CA HIS A 81 13.62 15.75 8.66
C HIS A 81 14.71 14.86 9.25
N ASN A 82 15.75 14.56 8.47
CA ASN A 82 16.81 13.66 8.89
C ASN A 82 17.74 14.28 9.94
N ARG A 83 17.61 15.59 10.22
CA ARG A 83 18.34 16.27 11.33
C ARG A 83 17.93 15.73 12.70
N THR A 84 16.79 15.04 12.78
CA THR A 84 16.31 14.43 14.04
C THR A 84 17.04 13.13 14.38
N GLY A 85 17.98 12.70 13.55
CA GLY A 85 18.66 11.42 13.69
C GLY A 85 18.04 10.31 12.82
N GLU A 86 16.98 10.63 12.07
CA GLU A 86 16.34 9.72 11.14
C GLU A 86 17.06 9.68 9.78
N ASP A 87 16.75 8.69 8.97
CA ASP A 87 17.28 8.56 7.61
C ASP A 87 16.18 8.34 6.57
N ASN A 88 14.95 8.67 6.89
CA ASN A 88 13.76 8.21 6.18
C ASN A 88 12.87 9.33 5.62
N ALA A 89 13.39 10.55 5.47
CA ALA A 89 12.60 11.64 4.90
C ALA A 89 12.05 11.29 3.51
N ASP A 90 12.86 10.65 2.69
CA ASP A 90 12.46 10.22 1.36
C ASP A 90 11.30 9.19 1.40
N ALA A 91 11.29 8.34 2.41
CA ALA A 91 10.22 7.36 2.59
C ALA A 91 8.87 8.02 2.86
N HIS A 92 8.85 9.07 3.68
CA HIS A 92 7.63 9.87 3.91
C HIS A 92 7.14 10.51 2.62
N MET A 93 8.05 11.02 1.80
CA MET A 93 7.72 11.68 0.55
C MET A 93 7.22 10.68 -0.50
N LYS A 94 7.85 9.53 -0.61
CA LYS A 94 7.42 8.45 -1.50
C LYS A 94 6.01 7.97 -1.13
N ARG A 95 5.75 7.77 0.17
CA ARG A 95 4.42 7.42 0.65
C ARG A 95 3.40 8.51 0.31
N GLN A 96 3.77 9.78 0.44
CA GLN A 96 2.87 10.88 0.14
C GLN A 96 2.46 10.90 -1.35
N VAL A 97 3.40 10.56 -2.23
CA VAL A 97 3.14 10.49 -3.67
C VAL A 97 2.32 9.27 -4.04
N MET A 98 2.65 8.12 -3.49
CA MET A 98 1.99 6.84 -3.85
C MET A 98 0.64 6.66 -3.18
N GLY A 99 0.41 7.34 -2.06
CA GLY A 99 -0.88 7.36 -1.40
C GLY A 99 -0.98 6.47 -0.17
N ARG A 100 -1.97 6.78 0.65
CA ARG A 100 -2.23 6.11 1.93
C ARG A 100 -3.16 4.93 1.79
N GLU A 101 -4.22 5.05 0.98
CA GLU A 101 -5.30 4.08 0.90
C GLU A 101 -5.91 4.01 -0.49
N VAL A 102 -6.61 2.93 -0.72
CA VAL A 102 -7.48 2.78 -1.89
C VAL A 102 -8.86 2.32 -1.43
N VAL A 103 -9.87 2.64 -2.23
CA VAL A 103 -11.23 2.12 -2.03
C VAL A 103 -11.62 1.40 -3.31
N VAL A 104 -12.07 0.16 -3.16
CA VAL A 104 -12.52 -0.68 -4.27
C VAL A 104 -13.98 -1.00 -4.04
N ALA A 105 -14.81 -0.82 -5.07
CA ALA A 105 -16.20 -1.25 -5.02
C ALA A 105 -16.27 -2.78 -4.90
N VAL A 106 -17.26 -3.27 -4.16
CA VAL A 106 -17.59 -4.69 -4.08
C VAL A 106 -18.91 -4.88 -4.83
N THR A 107 -18.88 -5.70 -5.87
CA THR A 107 -20.04 -5.95 -6.71
C THR A 107 -20.20 -7.46 -6.90
N GLU A 108 -21.37 -7.99 -6.57
CA GLU A 108 -21.67 -9.43 -6.71
C GLU A 108 -20.63 -10.30 -6.01
N GLY A 109 -20.16 -9.87 -4.84
CA GLY A 109 -19.20 -10.62 -4.02
C GLY A 109 -17.76 -10.59 -4.52
N ARG A 110 -17.42 -9.68 -5.42
CA ARG A 110 -16.07 -9.57 -5.99
C ARG A 110 -15.57 -8.14 -5.89
N LEU A 111 -14.26 -7.98 -5.80
CA LEU A 111 -13.63 -6.68 -5.98
C LEU A 111 -13.82 -6.24 -7.43
N ASP A 112 -14.41 -5.08 -7.61
CA ASP A 112 -14.81 -4.58 -8.93
C ASP A 112 -13.66 -3.79 -9.53
N PHE A 113 -12.78 -4.51 -10.22
CA PHE A 113 -11.56 -3.95 -10.82
C PHE A 113 -11.75 -3.62 -12.29
N GLY A 114 -11.04 -2.58 -12.73
CA GLY A 114 -10.75 -2.40 -14.15
C GLY A 114 -9.70 -3.41 -14.60
N PRO A 115 -9.47 -3.50 -15.93
CA PRO A 115 -8.45 -4.42 -16.45
C PRO A 115 -7.08 -4.15 -15.83
N TRP A 116 -6.40 -5.23 -15.46
CA TRP A 116 -5.02 -5.21 -14.95
C TRP A 116 -4.82 -4.53 -13.59
N GLU A 117 -5.88 -4.07 -12.92
CA GLU A 117 -5.77 -3.50 -11.59
C GLU A 117 -5.46 -4.55 -10.55
N GLN A 118 -4.41 -4.31 -9.77
CA GLN A 118 -4.02 -5.12 -8.62
C GLN A 118 -3.70 -4.19 -7.45
N ILE A 119 -3.93 -4.65 -6.25
CA ILE A 119 -3.66 -3.88 -5.03
C ILE A 119 -2.25 -4.19 -4.56
N PHE A 120 -1.47 -3.14 -4.31
CA PHE A 120 -0.09 -3.26 -3.83
C PHE A 120 0.10 -2.61 -2.48
N TYR A 121 0.95 -3.25 -1.68
CA TYR A 121 1.58 -2.63 -0.52
C TYR A 121 2.95 -2.12 -0.96
N GLY A 122 3.21 -0.84 -0.73
CA GLY A 122 4.52 -0.22 -1.01
C GLY A 122 5.27 0.06 0.28
N GLU A 123 6.49 -0.44 0.38
CA GLU A 123 7.37 -0.22 1.51
C GLU A 123 8.48 0.73 1.12
N PHE A 124 8.71 1.78 1.92
CA PHE A 124 9.75 2.76 1.64
C PHE A 124 10.76 2.91 2.78
N ASP A 125 10.50 2.31 3.94
CA ASP A 125 11.40 2.31 5.10
C ASP A 125 11.27 0.96 5.82
N GLY A 126 11.75 -0.08 5.17
CA GLY A 126 11.56 -1.48 5.58
C GLY A 126 12.30 -1.88 6.84
N ARG A 127 12.37 -3.20 7.07
CA ARG A 127 13.03 -3.82 8.21
C ARG A 127 12.29 -3.63 9.54
N ARG A 128 11.02 -3.25 9.47
CA ARG A 128 10.14 -3.19 10.64
C ARG A 128 8.76 -3.67 10.24
N ARG A 129 8.04 -4.16 11.22
CA ARG A 129 6.71 -4.71 11.01
C ARG A 129 5.70 -3.56 10.90
N LYS A 130 4.88 -3.60 9.85
CA LYS A 130 3.85 -2.59 9.59
C LYS A 130 2.54 -3.26 9.22
N ARG A 131 1.44 -2.58 9.46
CA ARG A 131 0.12 -3.12 9.18
C ARG A 131 -0.62 -2.38 8.08
N VAL A 132 -1.49 -3.13 7.42
CA VAL A 132 -2.48 -2.63 6.47
C VAL A 132 -3.85 -2.94 7.04
N LEU A 133 -4.69 -1.95 7.15
CA LEU A 133 -6.06 -2.12 7.60
C LEU A 133 -6.96 -2.39 6.39
N VAL A 134 -7.72 -3.47 6.46
CA VAL A 134 -8.79 -3.77 5.50
C VAL A 134 -10.12 -3.56 6.21
N LYS A 135 -10.95 -2.67 5.68
CA LYS A 135 -12.28 -2.38 6.22
C LYS A 135 -13.30 -2.52 5.11
N LEU A 136 -14.30 -3.35 5.33
CA LEU A 136 -15.40 -3.53 4.38
C LEU A 136 -16.70 -3.11 5.03
N VAL A 137 -17.54 -2.43 4.28
CA VAL A 137 -18.91 -2.08 4.69
C VAL A 137 -19.85 -2.36 3.53
N GLY A 138 -21.04 -2.87 3.83
CA GLY A 138 -22.05 -3.17 2.80
C GLY A 138 -23.06 -4.21 3.25
N GLU A 139 -23.64 -4.85 2.27
CA GLU A 139 -24.66 -5.89 2.48
C GLU A 139 -24.16 -7.26 2.03
#